data_9741022c2263752605e5a32ddebf5ee9
#
_entry.id   9741022c2263752605e5a32ddebf5ee9
#
_cell.length_a   1.000
_cell.length_b   1.000
_cell.length_c   1.000
_cell.angle_alpha   90.00
_cell.angle_beta   90.00
_cell.angle_gamma   90.00
#
_symmetry.space_group_name_H-M   'P 1'
#
loop_
_entity.id
_entity.type
_entity.pdbx_description
1 polymer ?
#
loop_
_entity_poly.entity_id
_entity_poly.type
_entity_poly.pdbx_seq_one_letter_code
_entity_poly.pdbx_strand_id
1 'polypeptide(L)'
;MGALAPVLTPGEAGERRSFLVAYPILQQSVADRRTATSEWAADLGEELRHKAKIKQRARSRNETAKARGVDAKLARGSALTRPYAVCTVTVPKTARIAEYGRRLDASVRRAGFAPLRLDLAHDVGVAASTVPLGVSLTRRGAA
;
A
#
# COMPACT_ATOMS: atom_id res chain seq x y z
N MET A 1 -13.57 3.06 16.37
CA MET A 1 -12.12 2.79 16.53
C MET A 1 -11.52 2.60 15.16
N GLY A 2 -10.38 3.24 14.86
CA GLY A 2 -9.77 3.18 13.52
C GLY A 2 -9.18 1.80 13.21
N ALA A 3 -9.20 1.42 11.93
CA ALA A 3 -8.66 0.14 11.43
C ALA A 3 -7.19 -0.11 11.83
N LEU A 4 -6.43 0.93 12.12
CA LEU A 4 -5.02 0.86 12.51
C LEU A 4 -4.79 0.76 14.03
N ALA A 5 -5.81 0.86 14.86
CA ALA A 5 -5.65 0.78 16.31
C ALA A 5 -4.86 -0.48 16.78
N PRO A 6 -5.09 -1.69 16.24
CA PRO A 6 -4.33 -2.87 16.64
C PRO A 6 -2.84 -2.80 16.31
N VAL A 7 -2.46 -2.00 15.30
CA VAL A 7 -1.06 -1.83 14.87
C VAL A 7 -0.36 -0.79 15.74
N LEU A 8 -1.07 0.26 16.15
CA LEU A 8 -0.52 1.40 16.89
C LEU A 8 -0.43 1.15 18.40
N THR A 9 -1.26 0.26 18.94
CA THR A 9 -1.30 0.01 20.39
C THR A 9 -0.16 -0.92 20.80
N PRO A 10 0.77 -0.49 21.68
CA PRO A 10 1.78 -1.38 22.25
C PRO A 10 1.12 -2.54 23.00
N GLY A 11 1.70 -3.73 22.90
CA GLY A 11 1.17 -4.93 23.56
C GLY A 11 1.68 -5.10 24.98
N GLU A 12 2.87 -4.56 25.29
CA GLU A 12 3.55 -4.76 26.57
C GLU A 12 4.32 -3.51 27.01
N ALA A 13 4.63 -3.42 28.31
CA ALA A 13 5.45 -2.37 28.84
C ALA A 13 6.87 -2.39 28.23
N GLY A 14 7.37 -1.23 27.83
CA GLY A 14 8.68 -1.07 27.17
C GLY A 14 8.66 -1.31 25.65
N GLU A 15 7.56 -1.76 25.08
CA GLU A 15 7.37 -1.80 23.64
C GLU A 15 7.07 -0.40 23.09
N ARG A 16 7.79 0.00 22.05
CA ARG A 16 7.51 1.25 21.32
C ARG A 16 7.20 0.90 19.87
N ARG A 17 6.19 1.53 19.31
CA ARG A 17 5.81 1.37 17.91
C ARG A 17 5.92 2.70 17.18
N SER A 18 6.59 2.67 16.04
CA SER A 18 6.63 3.78 15.09
C SER A 18 5.86 3.40 13.84
N PHE A 19 5.08 4.32 13.31
CA PHE A 19 4.25 4.10 12.14
C PHE A 19 4.32 5.30 11.20
N LEU A 20 4.72 5.05 9.97
CA LEU A 20 4.75 6.04 8.89
C LEU A 20 3.82 5.60 7.78
N VAL A 21 3.08 6.53 7.21
CA VAL A 21 2.40 6.37 5.93
C VAL A 21 3.02 7.33 4.93
N ALA A 22 3.51 6.81 3.84
CA ALA A 22 4.06 7.60 2.75
C ALA A 22 3.12 7.55 1.52
N TYR A 23 2.97 8.69 0.88
CA TYR A 23 2.18 8.86 -0.34
C TYR A 23 3.08 9.35 -1.48
N PRO A 24 4.00 8.52 -2.01
CA PRO A 24 4.82 8.92 -3.12
C PRO A 24 3.95 9.25 -4.32
N ILE A 25 4.14 10.47 -4.86
CA ILE A 25 3.46 10.93 -6.06
C ILE A 25 4.17 10.32 -7.26
N LEU A 26 3.43 9.67 -8.14
CA LEU A 26 3.96 9.14 -9.39
C LEU A 26 4.15 10.27 -10.39
N GLN A 27 5.22 10.19 -11.19
CA GLN A 27 5.40 11.09 -12.31
C GLN A 27 4.21 10.96 -13.27
N GLN A 28 3.84 12.07 -13.90
CA GLN A 28 2.68 12.14 -14.80
C GLN A 28 2.76 11.07 -15.90
N SER A 29 3.90 10.92 -16.55
CA SER A 29 4.10 9.91 -17.60
C SER A 29 3.91 8.47 -17.14
N VAL A 30 4.23 8.18 -15.89
CA VAL A 30 4.01 6.84 -15.28
C VAL A 30 2.54 6.65 -14.91
N ALA A 31 1.89 7.71 -14.43
CA ALA A 31 0.48 7.71 -14.12
C ALA A 31 -0.35 7.47 -15.39
N ASP A 32 -0.07 8.21 -16.47
CA ASP A 32 -0.76 8.11 -17.75
C ASP A 32 -0.61 6.71 -18.38
N ARG A 33 0.59 6.13 -18.35
CA ARG A 33 0.79 4.74 -18.81
C ARG A 33 -0.02 3.72 -18.02
N ARG A 34 -0.13 3.90 -16.71
CA ARG A 34 -0.89 2.97 -15.86
C ARG A 34 -2.38 3.09 -16.08
N THR A 35 -2.90 4.30 -16.23
CA THR A 35 -4.32 4.51 -16.55
C THR A 35 -4.64 3.97 -17.93
N ALA A 36 -3.87 4.28 -18.95
CA ALA A 36 -4.03 3.75 -20.30
C ALA A 36 -4.02 2.22 -20.32
N THR A 37 -3.09 1.59 -19.61
CA THR A 37 -3.04 0.11 -19.50
C THR A 37 -4.27 -0.45 -18.80
N SER A 38 -4.76 0.20 -17.74
CA SER A 38 -5.94 -0.25 -17.01
C SER A 38 -7.23 -0.07 -17.79
N GLU A 39 -7.35 1.02 -18.55
CA GLU A 39 -8.48 1.26 -19.45
C GLU A 39 -8.50 0.26 -20.59
N TRP A 40 -7.36 0.07 -21.28
CA TRP A 40 -7.25 -0.93 -22.35
C TRP A 40 -7.61 -2.35 -21.86
N ALA A 41 -7.13 -2.73 -20.69
CA ALA A 41 -7.47 -4.03 -20.09
C ALA A 41 -8.95 -4.15 -19.73
N ALA A 42 -9.56 -3.05 -19.28
CA ALA A 42 -10.99 -3.02 -18.97
C ALA A 42 -11.85 -3.11 -20.24
N ASP A 43 -11.50 -2.36 -21.28
CA ASP A 43 -12.21 -2.32 -22.54
C ASP A 43 -12.09 -3.66 -23.30
N LEU A 44 -10.88 -4.26 -23.35
CA LEU A 44 -10.67 -5.59 -23.92
C LEU A 44 -11.48 -6.66 -23.18
N GLY A 45 -11.49 -6.58 -21.83
CA GLY A 45 -12.29 -7.47 -21.00
C GLY A 45 -13.79 -7.30 -21.21
N GLU A 46 -14.27 -6.12 -21.54
CA GLU A 46 -15.66 -5.82 -21.86
C GLU A 46 -16.03 -6.38 -23.25
N GLU A 47 -15.18 -6.15 -24.25
CA GLU A 47 -15.36 -6.65 -25.61
C GLU A 47 -15.39 -8.18 -25.68
N LEU A 48 -14.44 -8.86 -25.01
CA LEU A 48 -14.41 -10.33 -24.93
C LEU A 48 -15.67 -10.90 -24.25
N ARG A 49 -16.16 -10.25 -23.20
CA ARG A 49 -17.38 -10.69 -22.51
C ARG A 49 -18.63 -10.43 -23.34
N HIS A 50 -18.66 -9.34 -24.08
CA HIS A 50 -19.77 -9.06 -24.99
C HIS A 50 -19.86 -10.13 -26.10
N LYS A 51 -18.72 -10.51 -26.69
CA LYS A 51 -18.64 -11.60 -27.68
C LYS A 51 -19.03 -12.96 -27.08
N ALA A 52 -18.70 -13.21 -25.81
CA ALA A 52 -19.05 -14.45 -25.11
C ALA A 52 -20.48 -14.47 -24.53
N LYS A 53 -21.28 -13.42 -24.68
CA LYS A 53 -22.63 -13.26 -24.09
C LYS A 53 -22.72 -13.51 -22.59
N ILE A 54 -21.63 -13.24 -21.85
CA ILE A 54 -21.55 -13.46 -20.40
C ILE A 54 -22.14 -12.24 -19.69
N LYS A 55 -23.10 -12.48 -18.78
CA LYS A 55 -23.68 -11.41 -17.94
C LYS A 55 -22.61 -10.72 -17.10
N GLN A 56 -22.48 -9.41 -17.23
CA GLN A 56 -21.57 -8.60 -16.41
C GLN A 56 -21.92 -8.71 -14.93
N ARG A 57 -20.97 -9.12 -14.10
CA ARG A 57 -21.11 -9.04 -12.63
C ARG A 57 -20.99 -7.58 -12.18
N ALA A 58 -21.76 -7.20 -11.17
CA ALA A 58 -21.75 -5.83 -10.61
C ALA A 58 -20.34 -5.33 -10.25
N ARG A 59 -19.47 -6.23 -9.81
CA ARG A 59 -18.06 -5.95 -9.50
C ARG A 59 -17.27 -5.46 -10.72
N SER A 60 -17.45 -6.07 -11.88
CA SER A 60 -16.76 -5.67 -13.12
C SER A 60 -17.20 -4.27 -13.60
N ARG A 61 -18.48 -3.93 -13.49
CA ARG A 61 -18.99 -2.59 -13.82
C ARG A 61 -18.37 -1.52 -12.90
N ASN A 62 -18.26 -1.82 -11.61
CA ASN A 62 -17.63 -0.91 -10.66
C ASN A 62 -16.13 -0.72 -10.91
N GLU A 63 -15.43 -1.75 -11.37
CA GLU A 63 -14.01 -1.65 -11.72
C GLU A 63 -13.79 -0.77 -12.95
N THR A 64 -14.58 -0.95 -14.00
CA THR A 64 -14.54 -0.10 -15.21
C THR A 64 -14.91 1.37 -14.88
N ALA A 65 -15.95 1.59 -14.08
CA ALA A 65 -16.33 2.93 -13.64
C ALA A 65 -15.24 3.62 -12.80
N LYS A 66 -14.55 2.86 -11.95
CA LYS A 66 -13.39 3.37 -11.18
C LYS A 66 -12.22 3.74 -12.08
N ALA A 67 -11.88 2.92 -13.07
CA ALA A 67 -10.79 3.20 -14.02
C ALA A 67 -11.05 4.52 -14.77
N ARG A 68 -12.22 4.69 -15.37
CA ARG A 68 -12.63 5.93 -16.05
C ARG A 68 -12.65 7.15 -15.11
N GLY A 69 -13.05 6.95 -13.85
CA GLY A 69 -13.05 8.01 -12.84
C GLY A 69 -11.65 8.45 -12.42
N VAL A 70 -10.64 7.58 -12.49
CA VAL A 70 -9.24 7.93 -12.20
C VAL A 70 -8.68 8.81 -13.31
N ASP A 71 -8.88 8.45 -14.57
CA ASP A 71 -8.42 9.22 -15.72
C ASP A 71 -9.01 10.64 -15.72
N ALA A 72 -10.29 10.78 -15.51
CA ALA A 72 -10.95 12.07 -15.39
C ALA A 72 -10.39 12.94 -14.24
N LYS A 73 -9.91 12.35 -13.16
CA LYS A 73 -9.25 13.07 -12.06
C LYS A 73 -7.83 13.50 -12.44
N LEU A 74 -7.07 12.65 -13.11
CA LEU A 74 -5.74 12.99 -13.61
C LEU A 74 -5.81 14.15 -14.61
N ALA A 75 -6.75 14.12 -15.55
CA ALA A 75 -6.99 15.20 -16.50
C ALA A 75 -7.34 16.54 -15.83
N ARG A 76 -7.90 16.51 -14.61
CA ARG A 76 -8.15 17.71 -13.78
C ARG A 76 -6.97 18.13 -12.91
N GLY A 77 -5.79 17.55 -13.10
CA GLY A 77 -4.58 17.88 -12.35
C GLY A 77 -4.42 17.12 -11.03
N SER A 78 -5.20 16.07 -10.77
CA SER A 78 -4.95 15.20 -9.63
C SER A 78 -3.74 14.33 -9.86
N ALA A 79 -2.99 14.00 -8.81
CA ALA A 79 -1.83 13.12 -8.89
C ALA A 79 -2.18 11.69 -8.47
N LEU A 80 -1.60 10.71 -9.16
CA LEU A 80 -1.69 9.32 -8.75
C LEU A 80 -0.61 9.03 -7.71
N THR A 81 -1.00 8.39 -6.60
CA THR A 81 -0.08 8.00 -5.54
C THR A 81 -0.06 6.49 -5.36
N ARG A 82 1.05 5.96 -4.88
CA ARG A 82 1.19 4.56 -4.48
C ARG A 82 1.50 4.51 -2.99
N PRO A 83 0.49 4.57 -2.11
CA PRO A 83 0.72 4.61 -0.68
C PRO A 83 1.38 3.32 -0.18
N TYR A 84 2.30 3.48 0.77
CA TYR A 84 2.83 2.38 1.56
C TYR A 84 2.94 2.82 3.02
N ALA A 85 2.95 1.86 3.92
CA ALA A 85 3.14 2.09 5.33
C ALA A 85 4.36 1.32 5.84
N VAL A 86 5.07 1.90 6.78
CA VAL A 86 6.17 1.26 7.51
C VAL A 86 5.79 1.24 8.98
N CYS A 87 5.90 0.07 9.58
CA CYS A 87 5.70 -0.09 11.00
C CYS A 87 6.92 -0.74 11.61
N THR A 88 7.46 -0.14 12.66
CA THR A 88 8.58 -0.71 13.41
C THR A 88 8.19 -0.90 14.87
N VAL A 89 8.73 -1.94 15.48
CA VAL A 89 8.63 -2.21 16.90
C VAL A 89 10.03 -2.16 17.50
N THR A 90 10.19 -1.36 18.53
CA THR A 90 11.42 -1.26 19.32
C THR A 90 11.17 -1.85 20.69
N VAL A 91 12.03 -2.74 21.12
CA VAL A 91 11.92 -3.49 22.38
C VAL A 91 13.24 -3.48 23.14
N PRO A 92 13.24 -3.69 24.46
CA PRO A 92 14.48 -3.83 25.23
C PRO A 92 15.37 -4.98 24.71
N LYS A 93 16.67 -4.86 24.87
CA LYS A 93 17.67 -5.89 24.43
C LYS A 93 17.42 -7.28 25.02
N THR A 94 16.77 -7.35 26.18
CA THR A 94 16.41 -8.60 26.85
C THR A 94 15.21 -9.31 26.23
N ALA A 95 14.46 -8.63 25.36
CA ALA A 95 13.26 -9.17 24.74
C ALA A 95 13.57 -10.08 23.54
N ARG A 96 12.71 -11.06 23.29
CA ARG A 96 12.81 -11.94 22.12
C ARG A 96 12.22 -11.25 20.88
N ILE A 97 13.06 -10.59 20.10
CA ILE A 97 12.67 -9.79 18.91
C ILE A 97 11.75 -10.57 17.97
N ALA A 98 12.02 -11.86 17.73
CA ALA A 98 11.23 -12.69 16.84
C ALA A 98 9.75 -12.84 17.30
N GLU A 99 9.49 -12.81 18.60
CA GLU A 99 8.14 -12.89 19.14
C GLU A 99 7.37 -11.58 18.89
N TYR A 100 8.00 -10.45 19.16
CA TYR A 100 7.40 -9.14 18.88
C TYR A 100 7.16 -8.92 17.38
N GLY A 101 8.05 -9.40 16.52
CA GLY A 101 7.86 -9.38 15.08
C GLY A 101 6.62 -10.18 14.66
N ARG A 102 6.42 -11.38 15.19
CA ARG A 102 5.21 -12.19 14.93
C ARG A 102 3.93 -11.50 15.43
N ARG A 103 3.97 -10.88 16.61
CA ARG A 103 2.84 -10.13 17.16
C ARG A 103 2.49 -8.93 16.30
N LEU A 104 3.51 -8.20 15.80
CA LEU A 104 3.29 -7.09 14.89
C LEU A 104 2.67 -7.56 13.58
N ASP A 105 3.18 -8.62 12.95
CA ASP A 105 2.59 -9.22 11.76
C ASP A 105 1.12 -9.60 11.97
N ALA A 106 0.81 -10.24 13.10
CA ALA A 106 -0.55 -10.60 13.44
C ALA A 106 -1.47 -9.37 13.58
N SER A 107 -0.94 -8.28 14.15
CA SER A 107 -1.67 -7.02 14.29
C SER A 107 -1.94 -6.36 12.93
N VAL A 108 -0.96 -6.34 12.04
CA VAL A 108 -1.08 -5.81 10.67
C VAL A 108 -2.09 -6.63 9.86
N ARG A 109 -2.06 -7.97 9.97
CA ARG A 109 -3.03 -8.85 9.31
C ARG A 109 -4.45 -8.65 9.84
N ARG A 110 -4.63 -8.47 11.14
CA ARG A 110 -5.95 -8.15 11.73
C ARG A 110 -6.50 -6.81 11.24
N ALA A 111 -5.62 -5.85 10.93
CA ALA A 111 -6.01 -4.58 10.31
C ALA A 111 -6.35 -4.71 8.81
N GLY A 112 -6.26 -5.91 8.22
CA GLY A 112 -6.60 -6.18 6.82
C GLY A 112 -5.46 -5.96 5.83
N PHE A 113 -4.22 -5.81 6.31
CA PHE A 113 -3.04 -5.60 5.45
C PHE A 113 -2.15 -6.85 5.39
N ALA A 114 -1.39 -6.97 4.31
CA ALA A 114 -0.37 -8.00 4.15
C ALA A 114 1.00 -7.42 4.54
N PRO A 115 1.63 -7.86 5.66
CA PRO A 115 2.94 -7.38 6.04
C PRO A 115 4.04 -7.98 5.16
N LEU A 116 5.01 -7.15 4.79
CA LEU A 116 6.27 -7.55 4.23
C LEU A 116 7.36 -7.23 5.25
N ARG A 117 8.09 -8.24 5.72
CA ARG A 117 9.20 -8.03 6.65
C ARG A 117 10.41 -7.45 5.92
N LEU A 118 11.05 -6.49 6.57
CA LEU A 118 12.32 -5.91 6.12
C LEU A 118 13.48 -6.64 6.81
N ASP A 119 13.57 -7.97 6.63
CA ASP A 119 14.67 -8.75 7.15
C ASP A 119 15.98 -8.26 6.53
N LEU A 120 17.02 -8.10 7.36
CA LEU A 120 18.33 -7.54 7.01
C LEU A 120 18.34 -6.04 6.62
N ALA A 121 17.22 -5.34 6.74
CA ALA A 121 17.09 -3.91 6.47
C ALA A 121 16.31 -3.18 7.59
N HIS A 122 16.49 -3.64 8.83
CA HIS A 122 15.78 -3.07 9.98
C HIS A 122 16.16 -1.62 10.25
N ASP A 123 17.43 -1.27 10.07
CA ASP A 123 17.97 0.08 10.17
C ASP A 123 17.27 1.05 9.23
N VAL A 124 17.08 0.65 7.96
CA VAL A 124 16.36 1.42 6.96
C VAL A 124 14.88 1.56 7.35
N GLY A 125 14.26 0.49 7.85
CA GLY A 125 12.88 0.50 8.34
C GLY A 125 12.69 1.46 9.53
N VAL A 126 13.60 1.42 10.49
CA VAL A 126 13.58 2.33 11.66
C VAL A 126 13.80 3.77 11.20
N ALA A 127 14.80 4.05 10.38
CA ALA A 127 15.07 5.37 9.85
C ALA A 127 13.84 5.92 9.09
N ALA A 128 13.23 5.12 8.22
CA ALA A 128 12.06 5.52 7.45
C ALA A 128 10.83 5.78 8.32
N SER A 129 10.66 5.06 9.44
CA SER A 129 9.48 5.22 10.31
C SER A 129 9.64 6.29 11.39
N THR A 130 10.88 6.67 11.71
CA THR A 130 11.17 7.62 12.80
C THR A 130 11.50 9.02 12.28
N VAL A 131 12.18 9.09 11.13
CA VAL A 131 12.62 10.34 10.53
C VAL A 131 12.02 10.47 9.14
N PRO A 132 10.92 11.18 8.97
CA PRO A 132 10.22 11.29 7.68
C PRO A 132 10.97 12.23 6.69
N LEU A 133 12.25 12.00 6.48
CA LEU A 133 13.10 12.81 5.59
C LEU A 133 13.12 12.31 4.14
N GLY A 134 12.01 11.79 3.64
CA GLY A 134 11.91 11.43 2.23
C GLY A 134 12.67 10.16 1.83
N VAL A 135 13.04 9.31 2.78
CA VAL A 135 13.60 7.98 2.47
C VAL A 135 12.50 7.14 1.84
N SER A 136 12.59 6.91 0.55
CA SER A 136 11.65 6.05 -0.16
C SER A 136 12.11 4.60 -0.07
N LEU A 137 11.28 3.75 0.51
CA LEU A 137 11.46 2.29 0.51
C LEU A 137 10.98 1.65 -0.79
N THR A 138 10.31 2.41 -1.64
CA THR A 138 9.96 1.93 -2.97
C THR A 138 11.20 2.06 -3.86
N ARG A 139 11.58 0.95 -4.52
CA ARG A 139 12.58 0.98 -5.57
C ARG A 139 12.22 2.13 -6.53
N ARG A 140 13.10 3.11 -6.71
CA ARG A 140 12.98 4.05 -7.82
C ARG A 140 12.83 3.18 -9.06
N GLY A 141 11.65 3.18 -9.66
CA GLY A 141 11.45 2.50 -10.93
C GLY A 141 12.54 3.00 -11.84
N ALA A 142 13.27 2.08 -12.45
CA ALA A 142 14.16 2.43 -13.54
C ALA A 142 13.35 3.30 -14.52
N ALA A 143 13.88 4.47 -14.74
CA ALA A 143 13.36 5.42 -15.71
C ALA A 143 13.35 4.76 -17.11
#